data_0f0677716b15fb6e1d0dc2a5b475ff34
#
_entry.id   0f0677716b15fb6e1d0dc2a5b475ff34
#
_cell.length_a   1.000
_cell.length_b   1.000
_cell.length_c   1.000
_cell.angle_alpha   90.00
_cell.angle_beta   90.00
_cell.angle_gamma   90.00
#
_symmetry.space_group_name_H-M   'P 1'
#
loop_
_entity.id
_entity.type
_entity.pdbx_description
1 polymer ?
#
loop_
_entity_poly.entity_id
_entity_poly.type
_entity_poly.pdbx_seq_one_letter_code
_entity_poly.pdbx_strand_id
1 'polypeptide(L)'
;QWAKSGAPQGDPALTPAQPKLPDASEWQLASELGEPDFVVKSPPYTVTANAQDQWWVRNTSFAGLIDEPRYVRATELKGSYPLGVKVLHHGHAQLRSNDGNGNRTSGPVGRQGVGKGGDRFPEGTGMLIYPEGTINWNLHYFPINEAVPNEQAEAAVWLYPKGYKPEFQTRGEQFFAADSGPGGLWANDLLLPPNSVKSQ
;
A
#
# COMPACT_ATOMS: atom_id res chain seq x y z
N GLN A 1 -1.39 -3.12 -35.93
CA GLN A 1 -1.06 -3.86 -37.16
C GLN A 1 -1.34 -5.36 -37.00
N TRP A 2 -0.89 -6.02 -35.94
CA TRP A 2 -1.11 -7.45 -35.65
C TRP A 2 -2.61 -7.84 -35.62
N ALA A 3 -3.45 -7.08 -34.91
CA ALA A 3 -4.88 -7.33 -34.83
C ALA A 3 -5.58 -7.23 -36.21
N LYS A 4 -5.13 -6.30 -37.08
CA LYS A 4 -5.68 -6.13 -38.45
C LYS A 4 -5.31 -7.27 -39.39
N SER A 5 -4.23 -8.02 -39.10
CA SER A 5 -3.80 -9.18 -39.87
C SER A 5 -4.43 -10.50 -39.38
N GLY A 6 -5.49 -10.44 -38.57
CA GLY A 6 -6.18 -11.61 -38.06
C GLY A 6 -5.54 -12.20 -36.77
N ALA A 7 -4.70 -11.41 -36.09
CA ALA A 7 -4.05 -11.81 -34.84
C ALA A 7 -3.37 -13.20 -34.91
N PRO A 8 -2.50 -13.46 -35.91
CA PRO A 8 -1.90 -14.77 -36.07
C PRO A 8 -1.10 -15.18 -34.84
N GLN A 9 -1.21 -16.44 -34.48
CA GLN A 9 -0.41 -17.01 -33.39
C GLN A 9 1.07 -16.92 -33.75
N GLY A 10 1.90 -16.52 -32.78
CA GLY A 10 3.35 -16.56 -32.92
C GLY A 10 3.90 -17.99 -32.94
N ASP A 11 5.19 -18.11 -33.23
CA ASP A 11 5.88 -19.41 -33.16
C ASP A 11 5.88 -19.92 -31.71
N PRO A 12 5.29 -21.10 -31.43
CA PRO A 12 5.32 -21.70 -30.08
C PRO A 12 6.73 -21.92 -29.53
N ALA A 13 7.71 -22.15 -30.41
CA ALA A 13 9.10 -22.35 -30.01
C ALA A 13 9.75 -21.08 -29.43
N LEU A 14 9.20 -19.92 -29.78
CA LEU A 14 9.64 -18.62 -29.25
C LEU A 14 8.85 -18.16 -28.01
N THR A 15 7.93 -18.99 -27.50
CA THR A 15 7.18 -18.66 -26.30
C THR A 15 8.13 -18.58 -25.10
N PRO A 16 8.22 -17.44 -24.41
CA PRO A 16 9.06 -17.32 -23.24
C PRO A 16 8.59 -18.27 -22.12
N ALA A 17 9.54 -18.71 -21.30
CA ALA A 17 9.20 -19.50 -20.11
C ALA A 17 8.19 -18.74 -19.24
N GLN A 18 7.24 -19.49 -18.68
CA GLN A 18 6.23 -18.87 -17.79
C GLN A 18 6.94 -18.23 -16.58
N PRO A 19 6.67 -16.95 -16.26
CA PRO A 19 7.29 -16.31 -15.12
C PRO A 19 6.93 -17.04 -13.82
N LYS A 20 7.91 -17.25 -12.95
CA LYS A 20 7.65 -17.76 -11.61
C LYS A 20 7.04 -16.62 -10.79
N LEU A 21 5.78 -16.77 -10.42
CA LEU A 21 5.11 -15.81 -9.54
C LEU A 21 5.63 -15.94 -8.10
N PRO A 22 5.69 -14.83 -7.33
CA PRO A 22 5.99 -14.87 -5.91
C PRO A 22 4.99 -15.74 -5.14
N ASP A 23 5.46 -16.37 -4.05
CA ASP A 23 4.58 -17.11 -3.16
C ASP A 23 3.70 -16.12 -2.38
N ALA A 24 2.38 -16.24 -2.52
CA ALA A 24 1.44 -15.35 -1.87
C ALA A 24 1.36 -15.53 -0.34
N SER A 25 1.90 -16.62 0.21
CA SER A 25 2.00 -16.83 1.66
C SER A 25 3.11 -15.98 2.30
N GLU A 26 4.14 -15.61 1.53
CA GLU A 26 5.32 -14.90 1.99
C GLU A 26 5.20 -13.39 1.74
N TRP A 27 5.99 -12.60 2.46
CA TRP A 27 6.24 -11.20 2.14
C TRP A 27 7.29 -11.13 1.02
N GLN A 28 6.94 -10.47 -0.07
CA GLN A 28 7.84 -10.40 -1.23
C GLN A 28 9.15 -9.68 -0.91
N LEU A 29 9.08 -8.65 -0.05
CA LEU A 29 10.26 -7.91 0.37
C LEU A 29 11.11 -8.64 1.42
N ALA A 30 10.60 -9.70 2.04
CA ALA A 30 11.36 -10.45 3.05
C ALA A 30 12.60 -11.12 2.49
N SER A 31 12.58 -11.52 1.23
CA SER A 31 13.76 -12.11 0.56
C SER A 31 14.98 -11.17 0.50
N GLU A 32 14.76 -9.85 0.56
CA GLU A 32 15.83 -8.86 0.48
C GLU A 32 16.05 -8.12 1.80
N LEU A 33 14.97 -7.88 2.56
CA LEU A 33 14.99 -7.03 3.75
C LEU A 33 14.94 -7.82 5.06
N GLY A 34 14.72 -9.14 4.98
CA GLY A 34 14.38 -9.95 6.13
C GLY A 34 12.92 -9.78 6.53
N GLU A 35 12.53 -10.39 7.66
CA GLU A 35 11.17 -10.25 8.19
C GLU A 35 10.82 -8.78 8.49
N PRO A 36 9.54 -8.38 8.36
CA PRO A 36 9.10 -7.05 8.71
C PRO A 36 9.29 -6.77 10.20
N ASP A 37 9.60 -5.52 10.55
CA ASP A 37 9.70 -5.10 11.96
C ASP A 37 8.36 -5.23 12.69
N PHE A 38 7.26 -4.99 12.00
CA PHE A 38 5.91 -5.29 12.51
C PHE A 38 4.89 -5.44 11.37
N VAL A 39 3.78 -6.11 11.71
CA VAL A 39 2.61 -6.28 10.83
C VAL A 39 1.37 -5.77 11.55
N VAL A 40 0.58 -4.96 10.87
CA VAL A 40 -0.74 -4.53 11.35
C VAL A 40 -1.81 -5.20 10.50
N LYS A 41 -2.83 -5.74 11.16
CA LYS A 41 -3.97 -6.36 10.48
C LYS A 41 -5.18 -5.43 10.50
N SER A 42 -5.94 -5.45 9.41
CA SER A 42 -7.25 -4.80 9.40
C SER A 42 -8.19 -5.48 10.39
N PRO A 43 -9.26 -4.81 10.85
CA PRO A 43 -10.34 -5.52 11.53
C PRO A 43 -10.91 -6.62 10.61
N PRO A 44 -11.45 -7.72 11.16
CA PRO A 44 -11.97 -8.80 10.35
C PRO A 44 -13.19 -8.35 9.52
N TYR A 45 -13.27 -8.85 8.31
CA TYR A 45 -14.36 -8.64 7.38
C TYR A 45 -14.77 -9.96 6.72
N THR A 46 -16.06 -10.17 6.52
CA THR A 46 -16.53 -11.33 5.78
C THR A 46 -16.86 -10.94 4.35
N VAL A 47 -16.09 -11.46 3.41
CA VAL A 47 -16.39 -11.32 1.98
C VAL A 47 -17.45 -12.35 1.60
N THR A 48 -18.63 -11.88 1.23
CA THR A 48 -19.77 -12.74 0.92
C THR A 48 -19.59 -13.38 -0.46
N ALA A 49 -19.87 -14.68 -0.59
CA ALA A 49 -19.80 -15.38 -1.86
C ALA A 49 -20.72 -14.76 -2.92
N ASN A 50 -20.23 -14.68 -4.15
CA ASN A 50 -20.99 -14.22 -5.33
C ASN A 50 -21.71 -12.86 -5.19
N ALA A 51 -21.26 -12.04 -4.24
CA ALA A 51 -21.78 -10.69 -4.08
C ALA A 51 -21.19 -9.74 -5.14
N GLN A 52 -21.69 -8.52 -5.20
CA GLN A 52 -21.05 -7.45 -5.96
C GLN A 52 -19.75 -7.00 -5.27
N ASP A 53 -18.92 -6.27 -5.98
CA ASP A 53 -17.72 -5.62 -5.46
C ASP A 53 -18.02 -4.88 -4.15
N GLN A 54 -17.13 -5.06 -3.18
CA GLN A 54 -17.32 -4.53 -1.83
C GLN A 54 -16.19 -3.57 -1.47
N TRP A 55 -16.55 -2.34 -1.14
CA TRP A 55 -15.64 -1.36 -0.58
C TRP A 55 -15.80 -1.30 0.93
N TRP A 56 -14.68 -1.32 1.64
CA TRP A 56 -14.66 -1.38 3.08
C TRP A 56 -13.60 -0.45 3.66
N VAL A 57 -14.01 0.46 4.54
CA VAL A 57 -13.14 1.46 5.15
C VAL A 57 -13.21 1.36 6.66
N ARG A 58 -12.06 1.14 7.32
CA ARG A 58 -11.92 1.03 8.78
C ARG A 58 -10.56 1.56 9.22
N ASN A 59 -10.41 1.71 10.53
CA ASN A 59 -9.16 2.10 11.16
C ASN A 59 -8.70 1.03 12.14
N THR A 60 -7.39 0.87 12.27
CA THR A 60 -6.75 0.04 13.32
C THR A 60 -5.64 0.85 13.97
N SER A 61 -5.54 0.83 15.29
CA SER A 61 -4.39 1.38 16.00
C SER A 61 -3.17 0.48 15.82
N PHE A 62 -1.99 1.09 15.72
CA PHE A 62 -0.71 0.41 15.83
C PHE A 62 0.09 0.88 17.07
N ALA A 63 -0.56 1.56 17.98
CA ALA A 63 0.04 1.98 19.26
C ALA A 63 0.67 0.79 20.00
N GLY A 64 1.86 1.01 20.52
CA GLY A 64 2.64 -0.02 21.24
C GLY A 64 3.47 -0.95 20.35
N LEU A 65 3.42 -0.84 19.03
CA LEU A 65 4.29 -1.61 18.12
C LEU A 65 5.69 -1.00 17.99
N ILE A 66 5.82 0.30 18.22
CA ILE A 66 7.10 1.01 18.33
C ILE A 66 7.12 1.87 19.59
N ASP A 67 8.29 2.05 20.18
CA ASP A 67 8.50 2.75 21.45
C ASP A 67 9.06 4.18 21.28
N GLU A 68 9.52 4.51 20.09
CA GLU A 68 10.11 5.80 19.74
C GLU A 68 9.81 6.17 18.28
N PRO A 69 9.98 7.44 17.88
CA PRO A 69 9.89 7.83 16.47
C PRO A 69 10.87 7.05 15.61
N ARG A 70 10.41 6.49 14.50
CA ARG A 70 11.17 5.65 13.58
C ARG A 70 10.95 6.09 12.13
N TYR A 71 11.86 5.68 11.26
CA TYR A 71 11.71 5.89 9.82
C TYR A 71 11.39 4.57 9.12
N VAL A 72 10.32 4.58 8.33
CA VAL A 72 9.92 3.47 7.46
C VAL A 72 10.80 3.48 6.21
N ARG A 73 11.32 2.33 5.82
CA ARG A 73 12.10 2.13 4.59
C ARG A 73 11.37 1.35 3.52
N ALA A 74 10.38 0.55 3.91
CA ALA A 74 9.58 -0.24 2.98
C ALA A 74 8.25 -0.64 3.62
N THR A 75 7.26 -0.92 2.78
CA THR A 75 5.95 -1.41 3.19
C THR A 75 5.39 -2.40 2.17
N GLU A 76 4.54 -3.30 2.63
CA GLU A 76 3.82 -4.24 1.77
C GLU A 76 2.42 -4.49 2.31
N LEU A 77 1.43 -4.51 1.41
CA LEU A 77 0.04 -4.81 1.74
C LEU A 77 -0.41 -6.06 0.99
N LYS A 78 -1.02 -6.99 1.68
CA LYS A 78 -1.65 -8.16 1.07
C LYS A 78 -2.91 -8.60 1.81
N GLY A 79 -3.74 -9.42 1.15
CA GLY A 79 -4.83 -10.15 1.81
C GLY A 79 -4.27 -11.32 2.63
N SER A 80 -5.03 -11.78 3.61
CA SER A 80 -4.64 -12.96 4.39
C SER A 80 -4.57 -14.23 3.53
N TYR A 81 -3.58 -15.06 3.77
CA TYR A 81 -3.44 -16.33 3.07
C TYR A 81 -4.31 -17.42 3.74
N PRO A 82 -4.93 -18.36 2.99
CA PRO A 82 -4.87 -18.53 1.54
C PRO A 82 -5.98 -17.85 0.73
N LEU A 83 -7.06 -17.41 1.34
CA LEU A 83 -8.24 -16.93 0.62
C LEU A 83 -8.29 -15.41 0.45
N GLY A 84 -7.80 -14.67 1.43
CA GLY A 84 -7.78 -13.21 1.36
C GLY A 84 -7.00 -12.67 0.17
N VAL A 85 -5.87 -13.31 -0.17
CA VAL A 85 -5.06 -12.96 -1.36
C VAL A 85 -5.81 -13.16 -2.68
N LYS A 86 -6.90 -13.93 -2.68
CA LYS A 86 -7.74 -14.16 -3.88
C LYS A 86 -8.87 -13.13 -4.00
N VAL A 87 -9.28 -12.54 -2.90
CA VAL A 87 -10.43 -11.62 -2.85
C VAL A 87 -10.04 -10.16 -2.66
N LEU A 88 -8.87 -9.86 -2.07
CA LEU A 88 -8.38 -8.50 -1.99
C LEU A 88 -7.89 -8.05 -3.38
N HIS A 89 -8.78 -7.40 -4.14
CA HIS A 89 -8.53 -6.98 -5.50
C HIS A 89 -7.56 -5.80 -5.54
N HIS A 90 -7.83 -4.75 -4.79
CA HIS A 90 -6.91 -3.67 -4.50
C HIS A 90 -7.25 -2.96 -3.19
N GLY A 91 -6.30 -2.22 -2.67
CA GLY A 91 -6.47 -1.52 -1.41
C GLY A 91 -5.38 -0.53 -1.12
N HIS A 92 -5.69 0.36 -0.21
CA HIS A 92 -4.77 1.32 0.36
C HIS A 92 -4.78 1.22 1.88
N ALA A 93 -3.59 1.17 2.46
CA ALA A 93 -3.39 1.36 3.89
C ALA A 93 -2.65 2.67 4.10
N GLN A 94 -3.32 3.63 4.75
CA GLN A 94 -2.79 4.97 5.02
C GLN A 94 -2.48 5.11 6.50
N LEU A 95 -1.21 5.26 6.84
CA LEU A 95 -0.77 5.54 8.19
C LEU A 95 -1.00 7.01 8.54
N ARG A 96 -1.43 7.26 9.78
CA ARG A 96 -1.46 8.57 10.42
C ARG A 96 -0.94 8.44 11.83
N SER A 97 0.08 9.21 12.18
CA SER A 97 0.67 9.18 13.52
C SER A 97 0.96 10.57 14.04
N ASN A 98 1.13 10.69 15.36
CA ASN A 98 1.45 11.94 16.03
C ASN A 98 2.34 11.68 17.26
N ASP A 99 3.00 12.74 17.72
CA ASP A 99 3.87 12.72 18.90
C ASP A 99 3.19 13.21 20.18
N GLY A 100 1.89 13.47 20.13
CA GLY A 100 1.14 14.04 21.26
C GLY A 100 1.35 15.56 21.47
N ASN A 101 2.34 16.16 20.81
CA ASN A 101 2.72 17.58 20.95
C ASN A 101 2.33 18.43 19.74
N GLY A 102 1.55 17.87 18.82
CA GLY A 102 1.06 18.57 17.63
C GLY A 102 1.76 18.18 16.33
N ASN A 103 2.93 17.53 16.37
CA ASN A 103 3.55 17.02 15.16
C ASN A 103 2.79 15.79 14.65
N ARG A 104 2.55 15.77 13.36
CA ARG A 104 1.80 14.70 12.70
C ARG A 104 2.53 14.24 11.45
N THR A 105 2.41 12.95 11.16
CA THR A 105 2.86 12.38 9.90
C THR A 105 1.75 11.54 9.29
N SER A 106 1.75 11.48 7.98
CA SER A 106 0.91 10.54 7.25
C SER A 106 1.64 10.04 6.01
N GLY A 107 1.27 8.85 5.57
CA GLY A 107 1.82 8.27 4.36
C GLY A 107 1.31 6.87 4.10
N PRO A 108 1.51 6.35 2.89
CA PRO A 108 1.08 5.00 2.55
C PRO A 108 1.94 3.97 3.32
N VAL A 109 1.27 2.99 3.92
CA VAL A 109 1.92 1.79 4.47
C VAL A 109 1.53 0.55 3.68
N GLY A 110 1.08 0.74 2.46
CA GLY A 110 0.83 -0.30 1.50
C GLY A 110 -0.23 0.10 0.50
N ARG A 111 0.00 -0.31 -0.72
CA ARG A 111 -0.97 -0.27 -1.82
C ARG A 111 -0.97 -1.64 -2.45
N GLN A 112 -2.14 -2.25 -2.48
CA GLN A 112 -2.32 -3.55 -3.11
C GLN A 112 -3.01 -3.35 -4.46
N GLY A 113 -2.49 -4.01 -5.46
CA GLY A 113 -3.12 -4.25 -6.75
C GLY A 113 -2.69 -5.64 -7.21
N VAL A 114 -3.47 -6.28 -8.06
CA VAL A 114 -3.14 -7.61 -8.56
C VAL A 114 -1.75 -7.61 -9.21
N GLY A 115 -0.86 -8.43 -8.69
CA GLY A 115 0.53 -8.54 -9.17
C GLY A 115 1.49 -7.45 -8.67
N LYS A 116 1.04 -6.52 -7.81
CA LYS A 116 1.92 -5.53 -7.20
C LYS A 116 2.62 -6.13 -5.97
N GLY A 117 3.94 -5.93 -5.90
CA GLY A 117 4.75 -6.21 -4.73
C GLY A 117 4.76 -5.06 -3.71
N GLY A 118 5.67 -5.17 -2.75
CA GLY A 118 5.87 -4.12 -1.75
C GLY A 118 6.43 -2.82 -2.33
N ASP A 119 6.31 -1.76 -1.55
CA ASP A 119 6.85 -0.43 -1.84
C ASP A 119 8.14 -0.21 -1.04
N ARG A 120 9.22 0.18 -1.72
CA ARG A 120 10.48 0.59 -1.11
C ARG A 120 10.65 2.09 -1.29
N PHE A 121 11.01 2.77 -0.21
CA PHE A 121 11.43 4.15 -0.35
C PHE A 121 12.81 4.23 -1.00
N PRO A 122 13.07 5.23 -1.84
CA PRO A 122 14.40 5.44 -2.41
C PRO A 122 15.48 5.54 -1.33
N GLU A 123 16.70 5.16 -1.66
CA GLU A 123 17.85 5.29 -0.76
C GLU A 123 18.01 6.74 -0.25
N GLY A 124 18.39 6.89 1.00
CA GLY A 124 18.49 8.22 1.65
C GLY A 124 17.13 8.84 2.01
N THR A 125 16.01 8.18 1.74
CA THR A 125 14.68 8.68 2.10
C THR A 125 13.99 7.77 3.12
N GLY A 126 13.00 8.29 3.82
CA GLY A 126 12.20 7.52 4.76
C GLY A 126 10.99 8.30 5.26
N MET A 127 9.93 7.58 5.60
CA MET A 127 8.72 8.16 6.17
C MET A 127 8.80 8.10 7.70
N LEU A 128 8.76 9.27 8.35
CA LEU A 128 8.73 9.32 9.82
C LEU A 128 7.38 8.81 10.33
N ILE A 129 7.44 7.96 11.36
CA ILE A 129 6.28 7.54 12.12
C ILE A 129 6.52 7.72 13.61
N TYR A 130 5.46 8.06 14.34
CA TYR A 130 5.44 8.18 15.80
C TYR A 130 4.80 6.96 16.43
N PRO A 131 5.04 6.70 17.74
CA PRO A 131 4.48 5.54 18.43
C PRO A 131 2.96 5.48 18.46
N GLU A 132 2.30 6.64 18.47
CA GLU A 132 0.85 6.73 18.52
C GLU A 132 0.27 6.98 17.13
N GLY A 133 -0.65 6.11 16.72
CA GLY A 133 -1.26 6.29 15.42
C GLY A 133 -2.23 5.21 15.00
N THR A 134 -2.75 5.40 13.80
CA THR A 134 -3.72 4.50 13.17
C THR A 134 -3.37 4.24 11.73
N ILE A 135 -3.78 3.09 11.24
CA ILE A 135 -3.86 2.79 9.82
C ILE A 135 -5.33 2.90 9.41
N ASN A 136 -5.59 3.74 8.42
CA ASN A 136 -6.85 3.79 7.70
C ASN A 136 -6.78 2.83 6.52
N TRP A 137 -7.64 1.84 6.54
CA TRP A 137 -7.80 0.86 5.49
C TRP A 137 -8.89 1.31 4.54
N ASN A 138 -8.63 1.26 3.25
CA ASN A 138 -9.58 1.41 2.17
C ASN A 138 -9.38 0.24 1.22
N LEU A 139 -10.19 -0.80 1.40
CA LEU A 139 -10.02 -2.11 0.79
C LEU A 139 -11.16 -2.39 -0.18
N HIS A 140 -10.82 -2.90 -1.35
CA HIS A 140 -11.75 -3.34 -2.36
C HIS A 140 -11.65 -4.84 -2.53
N TYR A 141 -12.73 -5.53 -2.19
CA TYR A 141 -12.83 -6.96 -2.31
C TYR A 141 -13.66 -7.36 -3.54
N PHE A 142 -13.09 -8.26 -4.33
CA PHE A 142 -13.80 -8.92 -5.42
C PHE A 142 -14.19 -10.32 -4.95
N PRO A 143 -15.48 -10.59 -4.72
CA PRO A 143 -15.95 -11.89 -4.23
C PRO A 143 -15.66 -13.03 -5.18
N ILE A 144 -15.44 -14.21 -4.60
CA ILE A 144 -15.34 -15.48 -5.30
C ILE A 144 -16.60 -16.32 -5.00
N ASN A 145 -16.70 -17.54 -5.57
CA ASN A 145 -17.88 -18.42 -5.40
C ASN A 145 -17.99 -19.08 -4.01
N GLU A 146 -17.09 -18.75 -3.10
CA GLU A 146 -17.18 -19.14 -1.69
C GLU A 146 -17.03 -17.92 -0.79
N ALA A 147 -17.62 -17.97 0.40
CA ALA A 147 -17.46 -16.91 1.36
C ALA A 147 -16.06 -16.98 2.01
N VAL A 148 -15.45 -15.81 2.23
CA VAL A 148 -14.18 -15.70 2.96
C VAL A 148 -14.45 -15.01 4.29
N PRO A 149 -14.70 -15.80 5.36
CA PRO A 149 -14.98 -15.25 6.67
C PRO A 149 -13.69 -14.74 7.33
N ASN A 150 -13.84 -13.71 8.15
CA ASN A 150 -12.76 -13.15 8.96
C ASN A 150 -11.49 -12.76 8.17
N GLU A 151 -11.66 -12.32 6.93
CA GLU A 151 -10.56 -11.76 6.16
C GLU A 151 -9.97 -10.56 6.88
N GLN A 152 -8.64 -10.52 6.98
CA GLN A 152 -7.89 -9.42 7.55
C GLN A 152 -6.72 -9.09 6.62
N ALA A 153 -6.84 -7.99 5.88
CA ALA A 153 -5.69 -7.49 5.13
C ALA A 153 -4.53 -7.17 6.08
N GLU A 154 -3.32 -7.44 5.64
CA GLU A 154 -2.10 -7.30 6.43
C GLU A 154 -1.18 -6.26 5.79
N ALA A 155 -0.72 -5.30 6.59
CA ALA A 155 0.29 -4.31 6.21
C ALA A 155 1.58 -4.58 6.97
N ALA A 156 2.61 -4.97 6.27
CA ALA A 156 3.96 -5.15 6.79
C ALA A 156 4.77 -3.86 6.67
N VAL A 157 5.58 -3.58 7.66
CA VAL A 157 6.41 -2.38 7.73
C VAL A 157 7.83 -2.77 8.09
N TRP A 158 8.78 -2.29 7.29
CA TRP A 158 10.22 -2.37 7.54
C TRP A 158 10.75 -1.02 7.94
N LEU A 159 11.50 -0.98 9.02
CA LEU A 159 12.05 0.23 9.59
C LEU A 159 13.57 0.34 9.31
N TYR A 160 14.06 1.56 9.27
CA TYR A 160 15.49 1.79 9.42
C TYR A 160 15.92 1.50 10.86
N PRO A 161 17.20 1.21 11.13
CA PRO A 161 17.71 1.07 12.49
C PRO A 161 17.38 2.27 13.38
N LYS A 162 17.30 2.04 14.70
CA LYS A 162 17.12 3.13 15.67
C LYS A 162 18.19 4.20 15.49
N GLY A 163 17.78 5.46 15.59
CA GLY A 163 18.68 6.61 15.41
C GLY A 163 19.02 6.96 13.97
N TYR A 164 18.61 6.17 12.98
CA TYR A 164 18.79 6.55 11.56
C TYR A 164 18.02 7.82 11.24
N LYS A 165 18.66 8.71 10.47
CA LYS A 165 18.04 9.92 9.94
C LYS A 165 18.24 9.94 8.43
N PRO A 166 17.16 9.87 7.64
CA PRO A 166 17.25 9.97 6.19
C PRO A 166 17.69 11.39 5.79
N GLU A 167 18.31 11.50 4.64
CA GLU A 167 18.64 12.79 4.04
C GLU A 167 17.37 13.57 3.68
N PHE A 168 16.35 12.84 3.18
CA PHE A 168 15.03 13.40 2.84
C PHE A 168 13.91 12.64 3.53
N GLN A 169 13.01 13.39 4.14
CA GLN A 169 11.82 12.81 4.73
C GLN A 169 10.71 12.69 3.67
N THR A 170 10.26 11.46 3.45
CA THR A 170 9.09 11.19 2.61
C THR A 170 7.83 11.51 3.39
N ARG A 171 6.92 12.27 2.79
CA ARG A 171 5.57 12.52 3.29
C ARG A 171 4.55 12.09 2.25
N GLY A 172 3.48 11.45 2.70
CA GLY A 172 2.32 11.17 1.86
C GLY A 172 1.30 12.27 2.09
N GLU A 173 1.08 13.10 1.10
CA GLU A 173 -0.01 14.08 1.13
C GLU A 173 -1.09 13.66 0.15
N GLN A 174 -2.33 13.76 0.60
CA GLN A 174 -3.47 13.49 -0.23
C GLN A 174 -4.05 14.83 -0.67
N PHE A 175 -3.91 15.12 -1.95
CA PHE A 175 -4.53 16.30 -2.54
C PHE A 175 -5.98 15.96 -2.89
N PHE A 176 -6.92 16.61 -2.24
CA PHE A 176 -8.30 16.60 -2.66
C PHE A 176 -8.51 17.80 -3.59
N ALA A 177 -8.89 17.53 -4.83
CA ALA A 177 -9.51 18.54 -5.63
C ALA A 177 -10.90 18.80 -5.03
N ALA A 178 -11.07 19.90 -4.31
CA ALA A 178 -12.37 20.39 -4.01
C ALA A 178 -13.00 20.82 -5.34
N ASP A 179 -14.12 20.22 -5.71
CA ASP A 179 -14.94 20.71 -6.81
C ASP A 179 -15.47 22.08 -6.38
N SER A 180 -14.86 23.13 -6.88
CA SER A 180 -15.20 24.50 -6.53
C SER A 180 -16.22 25.11 -7.49
N GLY A 181 -17.11 24.31 -8.06
CA GLY A 181 -18.25 24.81 -8.81
C GLY A 181 -18.29 24.48 -10.30
N PRO A 182 -19.30 25.01 -11.02
CA PRO A 182 -19.52 24.70 -12.43
C PRO A 182 -18.34 25.14 -13.28
N GLY A 183 -17.59 24.15 -13.80
CA GLY A 183 -16.43 24.39 -14.66
C GLY A 183 -15.20 23.62 -14.27
N GLY A 184 -15.19 22.93 -13.13
CA GLY A 184 -14.13 21.97 -12.77
C GLY A 184 -12.73 22.55 -12.76
N LEU A 185 -12.55 23.78 -12.32
CA LEU A 185 -11.24 24.36 -12.09
C LEU A 185 -10.59 23.65 -10.91
N TRP A 186 -9.54 22.90 -11.16
CA TRP A 186 -8.66 22.35 -10.16
C TRP A 186 -8.02 23.49 -9.37
N ALA A 187 -8.55 23.79 -8.20
CA ALA A 187 -8.17 24.98 -7.43
C ALA A 187 -6.78 24.89 -6.79
N ASN A 188 -6.04 23.80 -7.00
CA ASN A 188 -4.72 23.61 -6.45
C ASN A 188 -3.78 23.02 -7.52
N ASP A 189 -3.49 23.80 -8.54
CA ASP A 189 -2.33 23.54 -9.36
C ASP A 189 -1.08 23.70 -8.49
N LEU A 190 -0.55 22.58 -8.01
CA LEU A 190 0.75 22.56 -7.39
C LEU A 190 1.79 22.76 -8.49
N LEU A 191 2.04 24.00 -8.84
CA LEU A 191 3.15 24.36 -9.74
C LEU A 191 4.45 24.09 -8.98
N LEU A 192 5.06 22.95 -9.27
CA LEU A 192 6.44 22.69 -8.88
C LEU A 192 7.33 23.33 -9.93
N PRO A 193 8.10 24.37 -9.58
CA PRO A 193 9.10 24.90 -10.50
C PRO A 193 10.08 23.79 -10.91
N PRO A 194 10.57 23.77 -12.14
CA PRO A 194 11.58 22.81 -12.57
C PRO A 194 12.77 22.84 -11.60
N ASN A 195 13.24 21.67 -11.19
CA ASN A 195 14.37 21.50 -10.26
C ASN A 195 14.15 22.08 -8.85
N SER A 196 12.92 22.25 -8.40
CA SER A 196 12.64 22.66 -7.03
C SER A 196 12.34 21.46 -6.13
N VAL A 197 13.00 21.43 -4.96
CA VAL A 197 12.60 20.60 -3.84
C VAL A 197 11.86 21.53 -2.87
N LYS A 198 10.55 21.35 -2.68
CA LYS A 198 9.86 22.01 -1.57
C LYS A 198 10.18 21.26 -0.29
N SER A 199 11.09 21.81 0.51
CA SER A 199 11.14 21.51 1.94
C SER A 199 10.08 22.38 2.63
N GLN A 200 9.12 21.78 3.26
CA GLN A 200 8.27 22.40 4.28
C GLN A 200 8.64 21.85 5.62
#